data_70d565292a5359f051efcccff47b2fdf
#
_entry.id   70d565292a5359f051efcccff47b2fdf
#
_cell.length_a   1.000
_cell.length_b   1.000
_cell.length_c   1.000
_cell.angle_alpha   90.00
_cell.angle_beta   90.00
_cell.angle_gamma   90.00
#
_symmetry.space_group_name_H-M   'P 1'
#
loop_
_entity.id
_entity.type
_entity.pdbx_description
1 polymer ?
#
loop_
_entity_poly.entity_id
_entity_poly.type
_entity_poly.pdbx_seq_one_letter_code
_entity_poly.pdbx_strand_id
1 'polypeptide(L)'
;MSGGVDSSVTALLLKQQGYEVIGLFMKNWEDDDDDEYCSSREDLNDAISAADVIGIPIEAVNFAKEYKERVFSYFLREYEAGRTPNPDILCNSEIKFKAFIDHAIRLGADAIAMGHYAQVREVNGLFQLLKAEDASKDQSYFLHKLDQQQLSKAMFPLGKLLKTEVREIARQHHLANHAKRDSTGICFIGERPFREFLNRYLPMQPGNMVTPEGKVVGKHQGLSFYTIGQRQGLGIGGARETTGEPWFVAGKDIPRNRLIVVQGHDHPLLLNPQLDALEMHWISGHAPDTTRAYAAKTRYRQQDAACRIAPGNGDEAHFTFDEAQWAVTPGQSVVMYDGAICLGGGIIR
;
A
#
# COMPACT_ATOMS: atom_id res chain seq x y z
N MET A 1 11.81 0.71 14.21
CA MET A 1 12.68 1.51 13.32
C MET A 1 13.06 0.64 12.12
N SER A 2 12.96 1.14 10.89
CA SER A 2 13.13 0.34 9.65
C SER A 2 14.47 0.61 8.95
N GLY A 3 15.38 1.39 9.57
CA GLY A 3 16.59 1.88 8.90
C GLY A 3 16.37 3.04 7.92
N GLY A 4 15.12 3.40 7.63
CA GLY A 4 14.78 4.54 6.79
C GLY A 4 14.72 5.86 7.56
N VAL A 5 14.88 6.99 6.83
CA VAL A 5 14.90 8.35 7.42
C VAL A 5 13.62 8.67 8.20
N ASP A 6 12.45 8.23 7.72
CA ASP A 6 11.17 8.56 8.32
C ASP A 6 11.01 7.96 9.72
N SER A 7 11.36 6.69 9.91
CA SER A 7 11.30 6.03 11.21
C SER A 7 12.33 6.61 12.20
N SER A 8 13.50 7.02 11.70
CA SER A 8 14.54 7.64 12.52
C SER A 8 14.14 9.04 13.00
N VAL A 9 13.61 9.88 12.12
CA VAL A 9 13.10 11.21 12.50
C VAL A 9 11.90 11.10 13.42
N THR A 10 11.01 10.12 13.22
CA THR A 10 9.90 9.83 14.14
C THR A 10 10.40 9.60 15.57
N ALA A 11 11.40 8.73 15.75
CA ALA A 11 12.00 8.45 17.07
C ALA A 11 12.68 9.68 17.67
N LEU A 12 13.41 10.44 16.85
CA LEU A 12 14.07 11.69 17.27
C LEU A 12 13.07 12.72 17.79
N LEU A 13 11.99 12.98 17.05
CA LEU A 13 10.98 13.95 17.42
C LEU A 13 10.28 13.60 18.72
N LEU A 14 9.96 12.34 18.95
CA LEU A 14 9.35 11.88 20.20
C LEU A 14 10.31 12.01 21.36
N LYS A 15 11.59 11.67 21.20
CA LYS A 15 12.60 11.87 22.22
C LYS A 15 12.75 13.34 22.60
N GLN A 16 12.74 14.24 21.62
CA GLN A 16 12.79 15.69 21.86
C GLN A 16 11.55 16.22 22.58
N GLN A 17 10.40 15.58 22.39
CA GLN A 17 9.16 15.88 23.11
C GLN A 17 9.11 15.31 24.53
N GLY A 18 10.15 14.59 24.95
CA GLY A 18 10.28 14.04 26.31
C GLY A 18 9.68 12.67 26.52
N TYR A 19 9.29 11.97 25.45
CA TYR A 19 8.85 10.56 25.57
C TYR A 19 10.03 9.64 25.88
N GLU A 20 9.78 8.58 26.65
CA GLU A 20 10.65 7.44 26.73
C GLU A 20 10.45 6.59 25.45
N VAL A 21 11.50 6.51 24.61
CA VAL A 21 11.41 5.91 23.28
C VAL A 21 12.28 4.67 23.22
N ILE A 22 11.69 3.56 22.77
CA ILE A 22 12.40 2.32 22.42
C ILE A 22 12.21 2.07 20.93
N GLY A 23 13.31 1.93 20.20
CA GLY A 23 13.28 1.53 18.80
C GLY A 23 12.97 0.03 18.68
N LEU A 24 12.01 -0.36 17.84
CA LEU A 24 11.78 -1.75 17.46
C LEU A 24 12.08 -1.94 15.98
N PHE A 25 12.99 -2.85 15.65
CA PHE A 25 13.24 -3.30 14.28
C PHE A 25 12.45 -4.57 14.00
N MET A 26 11.68 -4.60 12.89
CA MET A 26 10.88 -5.76 12.52
C MET A 26 11.56 -6.55 11.41
N LYS A 27 11.87 -7.82 11.65
CA LYS A 27 12.21 -8.80 10.61
C LYS A 27 10.93 -9.51 10.18
N ASN A 28 10.51 -9.32 8.94
CA ASN A 28 9.24 -9.88 8.43
C ASN A 28 9.42 -10.85 7.26
N TRP A 29 10.66 -11.16 6.87
CA TRP A 29 10.96 -12.09 5.79
C TRP A 29 12.25 -12.87 6.05
N GLU A 30 12.25 -14.17 5.76
CA GLU A 30 13.38 -15.09 6.00
C GLU A 30 13.73 -15.98 4.83
N ASP A 31 12.84 -16.16 3.83
CA ASP A 31 13.01 -17.17 2.76
C ASP A 31 14.22 -16.92 1.83
N ASP A 32 14.94 -15.82 2.01
CA ASP A 32 16.06 -15.41 1.16
C ASP A 32 17.27 -14.91 1.98
N ASP A 33 17.54 -15.54 3.11
CA ASP A 33 18.76 -15.26 3.91
C ASP A 33 20.07 -15.72 3.18
N ASP A 34 20.00 -16.02 1.87
CA ASP A 34 21.16 -16.24 1.03
C ASP A 34 21.96 -14.93 0.88
N ASP A 35 23.28 -15.02 0.95
CA ASP A 35 24.26 -13.92 1.13
C ASP A 35 24.18 -12.76 0.11
N GLU A 36 23.46 -12.92 -0.99
CA GLU A 36 23.45 -11.95 -2.10
C GLU A 36 22.37 -10.83 -1.97
N TYR A 37 21.35 -10.98 -1.09
CA TYR A 37 20.22 -10.03 -0.97
C TYR A 37 19.84 -9.68 0.47
N CYS A 38 20.78 -9.58 1.38
CA CYS A 38 20.47 -9.30 2.80
C CYS A 38 20.21 -7.81 3.08
N SER A 39 19.21 -7.20 2.40
CA SER A 39 18.77 -5.83 2.68
C SER A 39 18.34 -5.63 4.15
N SER A 40 17.86 -6.70 4.80
CA SER A 40 17.45 -6.64 6.21
C SER A 40 18.62 -6.40 7.18
N ARG A 41 19.84 -6.83 6.86
CA ARG A 41 21.04 -6.54 7.68
C ARG A 41 21.48 -5.09 7.56
N GLU A 42 21.48 -4.56 6.34
CA GLU A 42 21.82 -3.14 6.10
C GLU A 42 20.81 -2.24 6.80
N ASP A 43 19.50 -2.54 6.64
CA ASP A 43 18.43 -1.80 7.28
C ASP A 43 18.51 -1.86 8.82
N LEU A 44 18.89 -3.01 9.39
CA LEU A 44 19.12 -3.15 10.84
C LEU A 44 20.31 -2.30 11.29
N ASN A 45 21.43 -2.34 10.56
CA ASN A 45 22.62 -1.54 10.88
C ASN A 45 22.32 -0.04 10.80
N ASP A 46 21.57 0.40 9.81
CA ASP A 46 21.12 1.79 9.70
C ASP A 46 20.18 2.18 10.86
N ALA A 47 19.30 1.26 11.28
CA ALA A 47 18.42 1.48 12.42
C ALA A 47 19.19 1.58 13.75
N ILE A 48 20.20 0.71 13.96
CA ILE A 48 21.10 0.76 15.12
C ILE A 48 21.88 2.07 15.12
N SER A 49 22.50 2.43 13.99
CA SER A 49 23.25 3.68 13.87
C SER A 49 22.40 4.92 14.17
N ALA A 50 21.16 4.94 13.69
CA ALA A 50 20.25 6.04 14.00
C ALA A 50 19.83 6.04 15.48
N ALA A 51 19.59 4.87 16.08
CA ALA A 51 19.24 4.75 17.51
C ALA A 51 20.38 5.24 18.41
N ASP A 52 21.63 4.91 18.06
CA ASP A 52 22.82 5.37 18.80
C ASP A 52 22.96 6.90 18.75
N VAL A 53 22.78 7.52 17.58
CA VAL A 53 22.82 8.98 17.43
C VAL A 53 21.70 9.65 18.22
N ILE A 54 20.49 9.07 18.21
CA ILE A 54 19.33 9.59 18.97
C ILE A 54 19.51 9.32 20.47
N GLY A 55 20.27 8.33 20.85
CA GLY A 55 20.49 7.91 22.25
C GLY A 55 19.27 7.15 22.81
N ILE A 56 18.71 6.21 22.04
CA ILE A 56 17.60 5.33 22.45
C ILE A 56 18.00 3.85 22.34
N PRO A 57 17.46 2.97 23.19
CA PRO A 57 17.63 1.53 23.01
C PRO A 57 16.88 1.07 21.74
N ILE A 58 17.37 -0.01 21.12
CA ILE A 58 16.73 -0.66 19.98
C ILE A 58 16.67 -2.17 20.22
N GLU A 59 15.54 -2.77 19.90
CA GLU A 59 15.32 -4.20 19.92
C GLU A 59 14.90 -4.70 18.54
N ALA A 60 15.25 -5.95 18.22
CA ALA A 60 14.82 -6.61 16.98
C ALA A 60 13.77 -7.68 17.30
N VAL A 61 12.69 -7.68 16.54
CA VAL A 61 11.60 -8.66 16.68
C VAL A 61 11.33 -9.32 15.33
N ASN A 62 11.03 -10.62 15.37
CA ASN A 62 10.76 -11.41 14.18
C ASN A 62 9.27 -11.70 14.04
N PHE A 63 8.66 -11.21 12.94
CA PHE A 63 7.27 -11.46 12.55
C PHE A 63 7.18 -12.18 11.19
N ALA A 64 8.25 -12.86 10.75
CA ALA A 64 8.26 -13.52 9.44
C ALA A 64 7.15 -14.57 9.30
N LYS A 65 6.85 -15.31 10.38
CA LYS A 65 5.77 -16.28 10.41
C LYS A 65 4.41 -15.61 10.23
N GLU A 66 4.11 -14.59 11.03
CA GLU A 66 2.85 -13.85 10.97
C GLU A 66 2.66 -13.18 9.61
N TYR A 67 3.74 -12.61 9.06
CA TYR A 67 3.71 -11.99 7.73
C TYR A 67 3.42 -13.03 6.64
N LYS A 68 4.09 -14.19 6.67
CA LYS A 68 3.88 -15.26 5.70
C LYS A 68 2.44 -15.80 5.74
N GLU A 69 1.91 -16.00 6.94
CA GLU A 69 0.57 -16.56 7.13
C GLU A 69 -0.55 -15.55 6.81
N ARG A 70 -0.43 -14.29 7.22
CA ARG A 70 -1.51 -13.30 7.16
C ARG A 70 -1.47 -12.40 5.93
N VAL A 71 -0.26 -12.07 5.44
CA VAL A 71 -0.08 -11.13 4.33
C VAL A 71 0.29 -11.86 3.05
N PHE A 72 1.38 -12.62 3.08
CA PHE A 72 1.93 -13.22 1.86
C PHE A 72 1.06 -14.34 1.28
N SER A 73 0.44 -15.18 2.12
CA SER A 73 -0.50 -16.22 1.66
C SER A 73 -1.73 -15.62 0.98
N TYR A 74 -2.26 -14.50 1.51
CA TYR A 74 -3.35 -13.76 0.86
C TYR A 74 -2.89 -13.18 -0.49
N PHE A 75 -1.72 -12.55 -0.51
CA PHE A 75 -1.13 -12.00 -1.72
C PHE A 75 -1.02 -13.02 -2.84
N LEU A 76 -0.53 -14.24 -2.56
CA LEU A 76 -0.43 -15.31 -3.56
C LEU A 76 -1.80 -15.76 -4.07
N ARG A 77 -2.78 -15.99 -3.18
CA ARG A 77 -4.14 -16.38 -3.59
C ARG A 77 -4.80 -15.36 -4.52
N GLU A 78 -4.61 -14.08 -4.26
CA GLU A 78 -5.17 -13.02 -5.10
C GLU A 78 -4.54 -13.02 -6.50
N TYR A 79 -3.23 -13.20 -6.58
CA TYR A 79 -2.55 -13.33 -7.87
C TYR A 79 -2.94 -14.61 -8.63
N GLU A 80 -3.11 -15.73 -7.94
CA GLU A 80 -3.64 -16.98 -8.54
C GLU A 80 -5.04 -16.76 -9.12
N ALA A 81 -5.87 -15.99 -8.44
CA ALA A 81 -7.20 -15.62 -8.91
C ALA A 81 -7.18 -14.52 -10.00
N GLY A 82 -6.00 -14.09 -10.46
CA GLY A 82 -5.84 -13.06 -11.50
C GLY A 82 -6.06 -11.63 -11.03
N ARG A 83 -6.28 -11.40 -9.74
CA ARG A 83 -6.43 -10.06 -9.15
C ARG A 83 -5.06 -9.46 -8.81
N THR A 84 -5.02 -8.16 -8.52
CA THR A 84 -3.78 -7.46 -8.15
C THR A 84 -3.93 -6.91 -6.73
N PRO A 85 -3.52 -7.66 -5.69
CA PRO A 85 -3.66 -7.24 -4.29
C PRO A 85 -2.69 -6.11 -3.93
N ASN A 86 -2.98 -5.43 -2.81
CA ASN A 86 -2.06 -4.49 -2.18
C ASN A 86 -1.60 -5.04 -0.82
N PRO A 87 -0.43 -5.69 -0.75
CA PRO A 87 0.06 -6.32 0.48
C PRO A 87 0.41 -5.30 1.57
N ASP A 88 0.72 -4.04 1.23
CA ASP A 88 1.09 -3.01 2.20
C ASP A 88 -0.07 -2.66 3.15
N ILE A 89 -1.30 -2.71 2.65
CA ILE A 89 -2.50 -2.48 3.47
C ILE A 89 -2.63 -3.57 4.53
N LEU A 90 -2.49 -4.83 4.15
CA LEU A 90 -2.53 -5.96 5.10
C LEU A 90 -1.32 -5.97 6.03
N CYS A 91 -0.13 -5.61 5.52
CA CYS A 91 1.04 -5.46 6.36
C CYS A 91 0.81 -4.41 7.46
N ASN A 92 0.18 -3.29 7.12
CA ASN A 92 -0.17 -2.29 8.11
C ASN A 92 -1.19 -2.84 9.12
N SER A 93 -2.35 -3.34 8.68
CA SER A 93 -3.43 -3.77 9.57
C SER A 93 -3.08 -4.99 10.42
N GLU A 94 -2.40 -6.01 9.86
CA GLU A 94 -2.17 -7.29 10.53
C GLU A 94 -0.80 -7.40 11.23
N ILE A 95 0.22 -6.72 10.72
CA ILE A 95 1.57 -6.79 11.27
C ILE A 95 1.90 -5.54 12.08
N LYS A 96 1.95 -4.36 11.44
CA LYS A 96 2.42 -3.12 12.10
C LYS A 96 1.45 -2.61 13.18
N PHE A 97 0.15 -2.71 12.95
CA PHE A 97 -0.85 -2.19 13.87
C PHE A 97 -1.65 -3.28 14.61
N LYS A 98 -1.20 -4.54 14.56
CA LYS A 98 -1.74 -5.65 15.34
C LYS A 98 -0.64 -6.42 16.05
N ALA A 99 0.09 -7.29 15.34
CA ALA A 99 1.14 -8.09 15.97
C ALA A 99 2.21 -7.24 16.68
N PHE A 100 2.61 -6.11 16.06
CA PHE A 100 3.57 -5.20 16.65
C PHE A 100 3.01 -4.40 17.84
N ILE A 101 1.74 -3.93 17.78
CA ILE A 101 1.08 -3.30 18.94
C ILE A 101 1.04 -4.27 20.11
N ASP A 102 0.57 -5.51 19.89
CA ASP A 102 0.48 -6.54 20.92
C ASP A 102 1.86 -6.82 21.55
N HIS A 103 2.92 -6.81 20.73
CA HIS A 103 4.28 -6.99 21.23
C HIS A 103 4.75 -5.79 22.04
N ALA A 104 4.55 -4.57 21.56
CA ALA A 104 4.95 -3.34 22.24
C ALA A 104 4.24 -3.17 23.58
N ILE A 105 2.95 -3.46 23.67
CA ILE A 105 2.19 -3.41 24.93
C ILE A 105 2.73 -4.44 25.94
N ARG A 106 3.11 -5.64 25.50
CA ARG A 106 3.76 -6.63 26.40
C ARG A 106 5.10 -6.16 26.95
N LEU A 107 5.81 -5.30 26.21
CA LEU A 107 7.03 -4.64 26.68
C LEU A 107 6.75 -3.42 27.57
N GLY A 108 5.48 -3.08 27.82
CA GLY A 108 5.07 -1.97 28.67
C GLY A 108 4.89 -0.64 27.95
N ALA A 109 4.83 -0.62 26.61
CA ALA A 109 4.60 0.60 25.85
C ALA A 109 3.14 1.05 25.97
N ASP A 110 2.90 2.36 26.11
CA ASP A 110 1.57 2.97 26.11
C ASP A 110 1.02 3.15 24.69
N ALA A 111 1.90 3.38 23.73
CA ALA A 111 1.57 3.64 22.32
C ALA A 111 2.71 3.20 21.40
N ILE A 112 2.40 3.09 20.12
CA ILE A 112 3.38 2.90 19.05
C ILE A 112 3.47 4.15 18.17
N ALA A 113 4.66 4.42 17.65
CA ALA A 113 4.87 5.50 16.69
C ALA A 113 5.41 4.96 15.37
N MET A 114 4.84 5.43 14.28
CA MET A 114 5.20 5.00 12.93
C MET A 114 5.62 6.19 12.06
N GLY A 115 6.59 5.97 11.19
CA GLY A 115 7.05 6.95 10.20
C GLY A 115 6.10 7.15 9.01
N HIS A 116 4.82 6.85 9.17
CA HIS A 116 3.83 7.09 8.13
C HIS A 116 3.44 8.57 8.06
N TYR A 117 3.26 9.06 6.84
CA TYR A 117 2.68 10.36 6.57
C TYR A 117 1.15 10.23 6.63
N ALA A 118 0.61 10.40 7.80
CA ALA A 118 -0.81 10.45 8.14
C ALA A 118 -0.98 11.24 9.43
N GLN A 119 -2.21 11.56 9.82
CA GLN A 119 -2.48 12.19 11.10
C GLN A 119 -3.59 11.41 11.81
N VAL A 120 -3.59 11.46 13.14
CA VAL A 120 -4.65 10.95 13.99
C VAL A 120 -5.10 12.05 14.94
N ARG A 121 -6.41 12.15 15.14
CA ARG A 121 -6.99 13.02 16.17
C ARG A 121 -8.18 12.35 16.82
N GLU A 122 -8.46 12.71 18.05
CA GLU A 122 -9.67 12.29 18.75
C GLU A 122 -10.72 13.40 18.68
N VAL A 123 -11.95 13.05 18.33
CA VAL A 123 -13.11 13.95 18.29
C VAL A 123 -14.29 13.21 18.89
N ASN A 124 -14.87 13.73 19.99
CA ASN A 124 -16.00 13.14 20.68
C ASN A 124 -15.83 11.65 21.05
N GLY A 125 -14.63 11.27 21.48
CA GLY A 125 -14.29 9.90 21.88
C GLY A 125 -14.07 8.93 20.71
N LEU A 126 -14.00 9.41 19.47
CA LEU A 126 -13.67 8.64 18.28
C LEU A 126 -12.37 9.12 17.66
N PHE A 127 -11.50 8.19 17.31
CA PHE A 127 -10.26 8.47 16.60
C PHE A 127 -10.53 8.59 15.11
N GLN A 128 -10.07 9.67 14.51
CA GLN A 128 -10.12 9.94 13.07
C GLN A 128 -8.74 9.83 12.48
N LEU A 129 -8.62 9.05 11.40
CA LEU A 129 -7.43 9.03 10.55
C LEU A 129 -7.56 10.17 9.52
N LEU A 130 -6.50 10.97 9.37
CA LEU A 130 -6.50 12.06 8.40
C LEU A 130 -5.32 11.94 7.44
N LYS A 131 -5.48 12.55 6.27
CA LYS A 131 -4.40 12.76 5.32
C LYS A 131 -3.26 13.54 5.96
N ALA A 132 -2.05 13.33 5.45
CA ALA A 132 -0.89 14.12 5.82
C ALA A 132 -0.96 15.52 5.21
N GLU A 133 -0.17 16.44 5.78
CA GLU A 133 0.05 17.78 5.22
C GLU A 133 0.77 17.70 3.87
N ASP A 134 1.77 16.83 3.75
CA ASP A 134 2.42 16.54 2.47
C ASP A 134 1.53 15.62 1.62
N ALA A 135 0.71 16.21 0.77
CA ALA A 135 -0.21 15.50 -0.12
C ALA A 135 0.54 14.53 -1.09
N SER A 136 1.82 14.81 -1.40
CA SER A 136 2.63 13.97 -2.28
C SER A 136 3.11 12.68 -1.59
N LYS A 137 3.08 12.66 -0.25
CA LYS A 137 3.53 11.57 0.61
C LYS A 137 2.41 10.95 1.45
N ASP A 138 1.19 11.50 1.40
CA ASP A 138 0.06 11.01 2.17
C ASP A 138 -0.10 9.49 2.06
N GLN A 139 -0.09 8.80 3.19
CA GLN A 139 -0.17 7.35 3.31
C GLN A 139 -1.46 6.87 4.00
N SER A 140 -2.42 7.77 4.22
CA SER A 140 -3.72 7.41 4.80
C SER A 140 -4.44 6.30 4.01
N TYR A 141 -4.23 6.24 2.69
CA TYR A 141 -4.71 5.18 1.82
C TYR A 141 -4.32 3.76 2.31
N PHE A 142 -3.07 3.58 2.74
CA PHE A 142 -2.59 2.28 3.22
C PHE A 142 -3.03 1.94 4.64
N LEU A 143 -3.63 2.89 5.34
CA LEU A 143 -4.05 2.79 6.74
C LEU A 143 -5.58 2.66 6.90
N HIS A 144 -6.34 2.62 5.81
CA HIS A 144 -7.81 2.64 5.83
C HIS A 144 -8.45 1.44 6.53
N LYS A 145 -7.71 0.34 6.73
CA LYS A 145 -8.18 -0.85 7.47
C LYS A 145 -7.89 -0.79 8.98
N LEU A 146 -7.34 0.31 9.50
CA LEU A 146 -7.15 0.47 10.93
C LEU A 146 -8.48 0.73 11.64
N ASP A 147 -8.65 0.13 12.81
CA ASP A 147 -9.80 0.30 13.68
C ASP A 147 -9.56 1.33 14.79
N GLN A 148 -10.59 1.57 15.61
CA GLN A 148 -10.54 2.50 16.74
C GLN A 148 -9.51 2.10 17.79
N GLN A 149 -9.38 0.81 18.07
CA GLN A 149 -8.42 0.30 19.06
C GLN A 149 -6.99 0.51 18.58
N GLN A 150 -6.72 0.24 17.30
CA GLN A 150 -5.40 0.43 16.70
C GLN A 150 -5.04 1.93 16.63
N LEU A 151 -5.98 2.78 16.21
CA LEU A 151 -5.74 4.23 16.13
C LEU A 151 -5.54 4.88 17.50
N SER A 152 -6.22 4.39 18.55
CA SER A 152 -6.03 4.90 19.91
C SER A 152 -4.61 4.68 20.46
N LYS A 153 -3.87 3.75 19.89
CA LYS A 153 -2.49 3.41 20.27
C LYS A 153 -1.45 3.90 19.25
N ALA A 154 -1.87 4.54 18.16
CA ALA A 154 -0.99 4.94 17.06
C ALA A 154 -0.63 6.42 17.12
N MET A 155 0.66 6.71 16.89
CA MET A 155 1.18 8.07 16.73
C MET A 155 1.84 8.21 15.36
N PHE A 156 1.60 9.33 14.68
CA PHE A 156 2.16 9.67 13.37
C PHE A 156 2.88 11.03 13.44
N PRO A 157 4.08 11.11 14.02
CA PRO A 157 4.78 12.39 14.25
C PRO A 157 5.11 13.16 12.97
N LEU A 158 5.19 12.47 11.82
CA LEU A 158 5.51 13.09 10.54
C LEU A 158 4.30 13.68 9.80
N GLY A 159 3.09 13.44 10.29
CA GLY A 159 1.86 13.78 9.57
C GLY A 159 1.69 15.26 9.23
N LYS A 160 2.32 16.16 9.99
CA LYS A 160 2.28 17.62 9.78
C LYS A 160 3.55 18.19 9.11
N LEU A 161 4.47 17.32 8.68
CA LEU A 161 5.75 17.73 8.09
C LEU A 161 5.79 17.40 6.61
N LEU A 162 6.45 18.27 5.85
CA LEU A 162 6.83 17.95 4.48
C LEU A 162 8.03 16.99 4.46
N LYS A 163 8.12 16.15 3.44
CA LYS A 163 9.26 15.22 3.30
C LYS A 163 10.61 15.94 3.27
N THR A 164 10.66 17.14 2.71
CA THR A 164 11.86 17.99 2.68
C THR A 164 12.28 18.44 4.09
N GLU A 165 11.31 18.75 4.96
CA GLU A 165 11.57 19.10 6.35
C GLU A 165 12.09 17.90 7.14
N VAL A 166 11.50 16.72 6.93
CA VAL A 166 11.95 15.47 7.56
C VAL A 166 13.41 15.17 7.20
N ARG A 167 13.80 15.32 5.93
CA ARG A 167 15.20 15.15 5.50
C ARG A 167 16.13 16.21 6.08
N GLU A 168 15.67 17.45 6.20
CA GLU A 168 16.46 18.52 6.80
C GLU A 168 16.67 18.29 8.30
N ILE A 169 15.64 17.87 9.04
CA ILE A 169 15.76 17.47 10.45
C ILE A 169 16.80 16.33 10.60
N ALA A 170 16.71 15.30 9.75
CA ALA A 170 17.65 14.20 9.77
C ALA A 170 19.11 14.67 9.53
N ARG A 171 19.31 15.58 8.59
CA ARG A 171 20.61 16.16 8.28
C ARG A 171 21.18 16.99 9.44
N GLN A 172 20.34 17.84 10.04
CA GLN A 172 20.74 18.70 11.18
C GLN A 172 21.16 17.87 12.41
N HIS A 173 20.53 16.71 12.60
CA HIS A 173 20.83 15.80 13.70
C HIS A 173 21.83 14.70 13.32
N HIS A 174 22.54 14.85 12.21
CA HIS A 174 23.61 13.94 11.76
C HIS A 174 23.17 12.48 11.61
N LEU A 175 21.90 12.22 11.29
CA LEU A 175 21.45 10.87 10.99
C LEU A 175 22.06 10.39 9.67
N ALA A 176 22.80 9.27 9.71
CA ALA A 176 23.54 8.76 8.54
C ALA A 176 22.63 8.46 7.34
N ASN A 177 21.37 8.07 7.62
CA ASN A 177 20.37 7.72 6.60
C ASN A 177 19.59 8.93 6.04
N HIS A 178 19.96 10.18 6.32
CA HIS A 178 19.27 11.40 5.85
C HIS A 178 19.12 11.46 4.33
N ALA A 179 20.09 10.94 3.57
CA ALA A 179 20.09 10.90 2.11
C ALA A 179 19.57 9.57 1.52
N LYS A 180 19.26 8.57 2.38
CA LYS A 180 18.75 7.26 1.92
C LYS A 180 17.48 7.44 1.10
N ARG A 181 17.38 6.74 -0.03
CA ARG A 181 16.18 6.75 -0.87
C ARG A 181 15.01 6.12 -0.12
N ASP A 182 13.80 6.60 -0.43
CA ASP A 182 12.59 5.96 0.10
C ASP A 182 12.52 4.54 -0.48
N SER A 183 12.17 3.56 0.37
CA SER A 183 11.97 2.18 -0.10
C SER A 183 10.86 2.14 -1.14
N THR A 184 11.16 1.52 -2.27
CA THR A 184 10.22 1.23 -3.35
C THR A 184 10.07 -0.29 -3.44
N GLY A 185 8.86 -0.79 -3.63
CA GLY A 185 8.59 -2.23 -3.67
C GLY A 185 7.63 -2.68 -2.59
N ILE A 186 7.46 -4.00 -2.47
CA ILE A 186 6.60 -4.60 -1.44
C ILE A 186 7.30 -4.51 -0.08
N CYS A 187 6.59 -4.02 0.94
CA CYS A 187 7.09 -3.92 2.31
C CYS A 187 7.77 -5.24 2.74
N PHE A 188 9.01 -5.12 3.23
CA PHE A 188 9.85 -6.20 3.77
C PHE A 188 10.39 -7.24 2.78
N ILE A 189 9.90 -7.27 1.53
CA ILE A 189 10.46 -8.12 0.46
C ILE A 189 11.59 -7.38 -0.26
N GLY A 190 11.58 -6.05 -0.21
CA GLY A 190 12.62 -5.19 -0.78
C GLY A 190 12.47 -4.95 -2.29
N GLU A 191 13.47 -4.27 -2.85
CA GLU A 191 13.55 -3.99 -4.29
C GLU A 191 14.09 -5.22 -5.02
N ARG A 192 13.19 -6.01 -5.58
CA ARG A 192 13.53 -7.18 -6.39
C ARG A 192 12.84 -7.11 -7.73
N PRO A 193 13.37 -7.76 -8.77
CA PRO A 193 12.61 -7.99 -9.99
C PRO A 193 11.33 -8.76 -9.66
N PHE A 194 10.21 -8.05 -9.61
CA PHE A 194 8.92 -8.57 -9.13
C PHE A 194 8.51 -9.88 -9.82
N ARG A 195 8.78 -10.01 -11.12
CA ARG A 195 8.50 -11.23 -11.87
C ARG A 195 9.31 -12.43 -11.38
N GLU A 196 10.60 -12.25 -11.15
CA GLU A 196 11.49 -13.32 -10.69
C GLU A 196 11.09 -13.79 -9.30
N PHE A 197 10.78 -12.84 -8.43
CA PHE A 197 10.26 -13.14 -7.10
C PHE A 197 8.95 -13.92 -7.16
N LEU A 198 7.95 -13.41 -7.86
CA LEU A 198 6.63 -14.04 -7.92
C LEU A 198 6.67 -15.41 -8.61
N ASN A 199 7.57 -15.60 -9.58
CA ASN A 199 7.73 -16.84 -10.32
C ASN A 199 8.24 -18.03 -9.46
N ARG A 200 8.83 -17.75 -8.31
CA ARG A 200 9.21 -18.81 -7.35
C ARG A 200 7.99 -19.46 -6.70
N TYR A 201 6.87 -18.74 -6.64
CA TYR A 201 5.64 -19.16 -5.93
C TYR A 201 4.50 -19.45 -6.89
N LEU A 202 4.42 -18.78 -8.03
CA LEU A 202 3.36 -18.92 -9.02
C LEU A 202 3.95 -19.33 -10.36
N PRO A 203 3.55 -20.49 -10.90
CA PRO A 203 4.07 -20.98 -12.19
C PRO A 203 3.66 -20.02 -13.33
N MET A 204 4.61 -19.76 -14.22
CA MET A 204 4.31 -19.03 -15.45
C MET A 204 3.37 -19.85 -16.34
N GLN A 205 2.27 -19.24 -16.75
CA GLN A 205 1.33 -19.79 -17.71
C GLN A 205 1.22 -18.86 -18.91
N PRO A 206 2.11 -18.99 -19.91
CA PRO A 206 2.08 -18.14 -21.09
C PRO A 206 0.77 -18.26 -21.86
N GLY A 207 0.32 -17.15 -22.45
CA GLY A 207 -0.89 -17.08 -23.25
C GLY A 207 -0.84 -15.94 -24.26
N ASN A 208 -1.98 -15.67 -24.91
CA ASN A 208 -2.06 -14.64 -25.94
C ASN A 208 -2.51 -13.29 -25.36
N MET A 209 -1.89 -12.21 -25.83
CA MET A 209 -2.43 -10.86 -25.73
C MET A 209 -3.35 -10.62 -26.92
N VAL A 210 -4.58 -10.21 -26.63
CA VAL A 210 -5.63 -10.04 -27.66
C VAL A 210 -6.28 -8.66 -27.55
N THR A 211 -6.72 -8.11 -28.68
CA THR A 211 -7.61 -6.95 -28.69
C THR A 211 -9.03 -7.36 -28.26
N PRO A 212 -9.93 -6.41 -27.95
CA PRO A 212 -11.32 -6.71 -27.63
C PRO A 212 -12.04 -7.53 -28.73
N GLU A 213 -11.65 -7.34 -29.99
CA GLU A 213 -12.19 -8.06 -31.16
C GLU A 213 -11.59 -9.47 -31.29
N GLY A 214 -10.63 -9.84 -30.43
CA GLY A 214 -9.99 -11.16 -30.41
C GLY A 214 -8.77 -11.31 -31.33
N LYS A 215 -8.26 -10.22 -31.94
CA LYS A 215 -7.02 -10.24 -32.72
C LYS A 215 -5.82 -10.45 -31.79
N VAL A 216 -4.99 -11.46 -32.08
CA VAL A 216 -3.75 -11.69 -31.33
C VAL A 216 -2.70 -10.65 -31.72
N VAL A 217 -2.16 -9.93 -30.72
CA VAL A 217 -1.15 -8.86 -30.91
C VAL A 217 0.16 -9.14 -30.19
N GLY A 218 0.21 -10.18 -29.34
CA GLY A 218 1.41 -10.56 -28.61
C GLY A 218 1.21 -11.81 -27.76
N LYS A 219 2.23 -12.11 -26.92
CA LYS A 219 2.17 -13.18 -25.92
C LYS A 219 2.55 -12.65 -24.55
N HIS A 220 1.80 -13.06 -23.52
CA HIS A 220 2.14 -12.80 -22.14
C HIS A 220 2.80 -14.01 -21.47
N GLN A 221 3.49 -13.79 -20.38
CA GLN A 221 4.21 -14.83 -19.62
C GLN A 221 3.36 -15.48 -18.51
N GLY A 222 2.19 -14.92 -18.22
CA GLY A 222 1.24 -15.34 -17.21
C GLY A 222 0.39 -14.16 -16.77
N LEU A 223 -0.92 -14.33 -16.61
CA LEU A 223 -1.87 -13.24 -16.29
C LEU A 223 -1.55 -12.55 -14.95
N SER A 224 -0.98 -13.29 -14.01
CA SER A 224 -0.59 -12.79 -12.69
C SER A 224 0.46 -11.67 -12.73
N PHE A 225 1.27 -11.60 -13.79
CA PHE A 225 2.31 -10.59 -13.95
C PHE A 225 1.85 -9.26 -14.53
N TYR A 226 0.54 -9.11 -14.77
CA TYR A 226 -0.02 -7.92 -15.40
C TYR A 226 -1.13 -7.30 -14.54
N THR A 227 -1.20 -5.98 -14.57
CA THR A 227 -2.19 -5.19 -13.86
C THR A 227 -2.98 -4.34 -14.85
N ILE A 228 -4.28 -4.13 -14.62
CA ILE A 228 -5.10 -3.24 -15.44
C ILE A 228 -4.46 -1.84 -15.51
N GLY A 229 -4.38 -1.26 -16.71
CA GLY A 229 -3.70 0.01 -16.95
C GLY A 229 -2.18 -0.10 -17.11
N GLN A 230 -1.59 -1.29 -16.99
CA GLN A 230 -0.15 -1.45 -17.21
C GLN A 230 0.19 -1.18 -18.68
N ARG A 231 1.23 -0.33 -18.90
CA ARG A 231 1.79 0.00 -20.21
C ARG A 231 3.13 -0.69 -20.45
N GLN A 232 3.99 -0.70 -19.44
CA GLN A 232 5.36 -1.20 -19.56
C GLN A 232 5.41 -2.73 -19.56
N GLY A 233 6.38 -3.30 -20.28
CA GLY A 233 6.65 -4.73 -20.26
C GLY A 233 5.68 -5.60 -21.06
N LEU A 234 4.86 -5.00 -21.95
CA LEU A 234 3.96 -5.75 -22.82
C LEU A 234 4.69 -6.36 -24.03
N GLY A 235 5.80 -5.74 -24.47
CA GLY A 235 6.55 -6.24 -25.62
C GLY A 235 5.78 -6.22 -26.95
N ILE A 236 4.68 -5.46 -27.01
CA ILE A 236 3.90 -5.27 -28.23
C ILE A 236 4.51 -4.06 -28.97
N GLY A 237 5.29 -4.31 -30.01
CA GLY A 237 5.91 -3.26 -30.82
C GLY A 237 5.92 -3.62 -32.29
N GLY A 238 5.75 -2.62 -33.17
CA GLY A 238 5.98 -2.76 -34.61
C GLY A 238 4.90 -3.46 -35.43
N ALA A 239 3.70 -3.67 -34.92
CA ALA A 239 2.59 -4.17 -35.74
C ALA A 239 2.19 -3.12 -36.80
N ARG A 240 2.14 -3.53 -38.08
CA ARG A 240 1.89 -2.64 -39.25
C ARG A 240 0.50 -1.97 -39.27
N GLU A 241 -0.40 -2.31 -38.33
CA GLU A 241 -1.79 -1.83 -38.30
C GLU A 241 -2.13 -1.25 -36.93
N THR A 242 -1.29 -0.36 -36.39
CA THR A 242 -1.53 0.29 -35.10
C THR A 242 -1.72 1.79 -35.31
N THR A 243 -2.53 2.42 -34.45
CA THR A 243 -2.74 3.88 -34.47
C THR A 243 -1.48 4.65 -34.04
N GLY A 244 -0.39 3.95 -33.64
CA GLY A 244 0.81 4.55 -33.08
C GLY A 244 0.69 4.87 -31.59
N GLU A 245 -0.49 4.72 -31.00
CA GLU A 245 -0.73 4.94 -29.57
C GLU A 245 -0.20 3.79 -28.73
N PRO A 246 0.19 4.06 -27.47
CA PRO A 246 0.69 3.03 -26.57
C PRO A 246 -0.39 1.99 -26.21
N TRP A 247 0.05 0.76 -25.99
CA TRP A 247 -0.79 -0.33 -25.52
C TRP A 247 -0.94 -0.32 -24.00
N PHE A 248 -2.15 -0.65 -23.52
CA PHE A 248 -2.48 -0.79 -22.11
C PHE A 248 -3.24 -2.10 -21.86
N VAL A 249 -3.02 -2.68 -20.68
CA VAL A 249 -3.83 -3.82 -20.23
C VAL A 249 -5.21 -3.31 -19.84
N ALA A 250 -6.26 -3.85 -20.48
CA ALA A 250 -7.64 -3.50 -20.22
C ALA A 250 -8.42 -4.60 -19.48
N GLY A 251 -7.93 -5.84 -19.49
CA GLY A 251 -8.62 -6.93 -18.81
C GLY A 251 -7.85 -8.25 -18.84
N LYS A 252 -8.40 -9.23 -18.13
CA LYS A 252 -7.89 -10.61 -18.06
C LYS A 252 -9.03 -11.58 -18.29
N ASP A 253 -8.96 -12.39 -19.33
CA ASP A 253 -9.85 -13.54 -19.58
C ASP A 253 -9.21 -14.79 -18.97
N ILE A 254 -9.45 -14.99 -17.67
CA ILE A 254 -8.83 -16.09 -16.91
C ILE A 254 -9.16 -17.44 -17.50
N PRO A 255 -10.46 -17.77 -17.83
CA PRO A 255 -10.80 -19.08 -18.37
C PRO A 255 -10.09 -19.44 -19.69
N ARG A 256 -9.78 -18.43 -20.52
CA ARG A 256 -9.10 -18.62 -21.81
C ARG A 256 -7.61 -18.29 -21.77
N ASN A 257 -7.09 -17.93 -20.62
CA ASN A 257 -5.70 -17.48 -20.45
C ASN A 257 -5.29 -16.40 -21.46
N ARG A 258 -6.11 -15.32 -21.56
CA ARG A 258 -5.89 -14.21 -22.49
C ARG A 258 -5.75 -12.89 -21.75
N LEU A 259 -4.76 -12.10 -22.13
CA LEU A 259 -4.61 -10.72 -21.68
C LEU A 259 -5.26 -9.80 -22.69
N ILE A 260 -6.30 -9.05 -22.29
CA ILE A 260 -6.99 -8.09 -23.15
C ILE A 260 -6.20 -6.79 -23.11
N VAL A 261 -5.78 -6.31 -24.27
CA VAL A 261 -5.00 -5.09 -24.43
C VAL A 261 -5.65 -4.13 -25.42
N VAL A 262 -5.53 -2.83 -25.14
CA VAL A 262 -6.12 -1.76 -25.96
C VAL A 262 -5.07 -0.69 -26.26
N GLN A 263 -5.27 0.07 -27.34
CA GLN A 263 -4.45 1.24 -27.65
C GLN A 263 -5.13 2.53 -27.16
N GLY A 264 -4.31 3.49 -26.75
CA GLY A 264 -4.78 4.78 -26.23
C GLY A 264 -5.09 4.75 -24.73
N HIS A 265 -4.70 5.82 -24.06
CA HIS A 265 -4.93 6.00 -22.63
C HIS A 265 -6.42 6.12 -22.29
N ASP A 266 -7.18 6.78 -23.18
CA ASP A 266 -8.59 7.12 -22.94
C ASP A 266 -9.55 6.09 -23.56
N HIS A 267 -9.06 4.88 -23.82
CA HIS A 267 -9.91 3.80 -24.34
C HIS A 267 -11.05 3.47 -23.37
N PRO A 268 -12.32 3.33 -23.85
CA PRO A 268 -13.49 3.12 -23.00
C PRO A 268 -13.39 1.95 -22.02
N LEU A 269 -12.69 0.86 -22.36
CA LEU A 269 -12.47 -0.28 -21.48
C LEU A 269 -11.55 0.01 -20.28
N LEU A 270 -10.87 1.15 -20.26
CA LEU A 270 -10.06 1.61 -19.14
C LEU A 270 -10.82 2.56 -18.21
N LEU A 271 -12.02 2.99 -18.58
CA LEU A 271 -12.82 3.99 -17.88
C LEU A 271 -14.04 3.35 -17.23
N ASN A 272 -14.15 3.47 -15.92
CA ASN A 272 -15.23 2.86 -15.13
C ASN A 272 -15.94 3.93 -14.28
N PRO A 273 -17.21 4.26 -14.56
CA PRO A 273 -17.97 5.22 -13.76
C PRO A 273 -18.48 4.63 -12.44
N GLN A 274 -18.42 3.30 -12.31
CA GLN A 274 -18.91 2.57 -11.13
C GLN A 274 -17.97 1.44 -10.77
N LEU A 275 -17.96 1.04 -9.51
CA LEU A 275 -17.31 -0.18 -9.04
C LEU A 275 -18.06 -0.76 -7.83
N ASP A 276 -17.87 -2.06 -7.65
CA ASP A 276 -18.27 -2.78 -6.46
C ASP A 276 -17.06 -3.03 -5.57
N ALA A 277 -17.25 -2.89 -4.26
CA ALA A 277 -16.25 -3.21 -3.27
C ALA A 277 -16.77 -4.23 -2.26
N LEU A 278 -15.86 -5.10 -1.84
CA LEU A 278 -16.07 -6.15 -0.85
C LEU A 278 -15.28 -5.84 0.41
N GLU A 279 -15.59 -6.52 1.49
CA GLU A 279 -14.87 -6.41 2.76
C GLU A 279 -14.74 -4.94 3.20
N MET A 280 -15.85 -4.18 3.09
CA MET A 280 -15.88 -2.78 3.51
C MET A 280 -15.55 -2.65 4.99
N HIS A 281 -14.52 -1.89 5.29
CA HIS A 281 -14.12 -1.53 6.65
C HIS A 281 -14.32 -0.04 6.88
N TRP A 282 -14.99 0.31 7.99
CA TRP A 282 -15.21 1.69 8.40
C TRP A 282 -14.42 1.98 9.67
N ILE A 283 -13.54 2.97 9.63
CA ILE A 283 -12.68 3.33 10.76
C ILE A 283 -13.47 3.70 12.01
N SER A 284 -14.65 4.33 11.84
CA SER A 284 -15.57 4.67 12.93
C SER A 284 -16.34 3.46 13.48
N GLY A 285 -16.26 2.29 12.85
CA GLY A 285 -17.09 1.12 13.12
C GLY A 285 -18.46 1.15 12.47
N HIS A 286 -18.84 2.23 11.79
CA HIS A 286 -20.14 2.42 11.15
C HIS A 286 -19.99 3.01 9.74
N ALA A 287 -20.88 2.58 8.84
CA ALA A 287 -20.97 3.15 7.50
C ALA A 287 -21.33 4.66 7.58
N PRO A 288 -20.78 5.48 6.69
CA PRO A 288 -21.12 6.90 6.63
C PRO A 288 -22.54 7.12 6.08
N ASP A 289 -23.04 8.35 6.21
CA ASP A 289 -24.33 8.76 5.67
C ASP A 289 -24.35 8.66 4.14
N THR A 290 -25.11 7.73 3.60
CA THR A 290 -25.18 7.46 2.15
C THR A 290 -25.92 8.53 1.34
N THR A 291 -26.56 9.49 2.01
CA THR A 291 -27.24 10.61 1.33
C THR A 291 -26.30 11.71 0.89
N ARG A 292 -25.06 11.72 1.41
CA ARG A 292 -24.03 12.70 1.12
C ARG A 292 -23.11 12.24 -0.02
N ALA A 293 -22.47 13.21 -0.67
CA ALA A 293 -21.35 12.96 -1.57
C ALA A 293 -20.06 12.94 -0.79
N TYR A 294 -19.12 12.10 -1.23
CA TYR A 294 -17.80 11.92 -0.68
C TYR A 294 -16.76 11.93 -1.80
N ALA A 295 -15.53 11.68 -1.46
CA ALA A 295 -14.50 11.42 -2.44
C ALA A 295 -13.87 10.04 -2.19
N ALA A 296 -13.37 9.40 -3.24
CA ALA A 296 -12.65 8.14 -3.10
C ALA A 296 -11.43 8.06 -4.02
N LYS A 297 -10.48 7.21 -3.63
CA LYS A 297 -9.30 6.83 -4.43
C LYS A 297 -9.38 5.34 -4.73
N THR A 298 -9.16 4.97 -5.98
CA THR A 298 -9.06 3.56 -6.40
C THR A 298 -7.60 3.11 -6.53
N ARG A 299 -6.65 4.02 -6.31
CA ARG A 299 -5.19 3.78 -6.28
C ARG A 299 -4.50 4.80 -5.37
N TYR A 300 -3.38 4.41 -4.79
CA TYR A 300 -2.61 5.21 -3.83
C TYR A 300 -2.30 6.64 -4.30
N ARG A 301 -1.76 6.81 -5.50
CA ARG A 301 -1.30 8.14 -6.00
C ARG A 301 -2.37 8.90 -6.79
N GLN A 302 -3.60 8.41 -6.80
CA GLN A 302 -4.70 9.07 -7.48
C GLN A 302 -5.18 10.29 -6.68
N GLN A 303 -5.68 11.29 -7.38
CA GLN A 303 -6.44 12.37 -6.74
C GLN A 303 -7.80 11.85 -6.25
N ASP A 304 -8.37 12.55 -5.28
CA ASP A 304 -9.71 12.26 -4.78
C ASP A 304 -10.73 12.48 -5.90
N ALA A 305 -11.55 11.46 -6.16
CA ALA A 305 -12.63 11.54 -7.14
C ALA A 305 -13.98 11.59 -6.43
N ALA A 306 -14.79 12.59 -6.78
CA ALA A 306 -16.14 12.74 -6.22
C ALA A 306 -17.00 11.50 -6.51
N CYS A 307 -17.64 10.98 -5.47
CA CYS A 307 -18.44 9.76 -5.56
C CYS A 307 -19.61 9.75 -4.60
N ARG A 308 -20.56 8.85 -4.88
CA ARG A 308 -21.65 8.42 -3.99
C ARG A 308 -21.49 6.96 -3.69
N ILE A 309 -21.93 6.57 -2.50
CA ILE A 309 -21.90 5.19 -2.06
C ILE A 309 -23.32 4.71 -1.82
N ALA A 310 -23.60 3.46 -2.20
CA ALA A 310 -24.80 2.73 -1.83
C ALA A 310 -24.41 1.42 -1.12
N PRO A 311 -25.15 0.98 -0.10
CA PRO A 311 -24.89 -0.30 0.56
C PRO A 311 -25.16 -1.45 -0.39
N GLY A 312 -24.32 -2.47 -0.34
CA GLY A 312 -24.55 -3.77 -0.97
C GLY A 312 -25.05 -4.81 0.03
N ASN A 313 -24.79 -6.08 -0.23
CA ASN A 313 -25.11 -7.18 0.67
C ASN A 313 -24.01 -7.35 1.71
N GLY A 314 -24.35 -7.36 2.99
CA GLY A 314 -23.38 -7.57 4.08
C GLY A 314 -22.36 -6.44 4.16
N ASP A 315 -21.08 -6.78 3.90
CA ASP A 315 -19.95 -5.87 3.89
C ASP A 315 -19.56 -5.36 2.49
N GLU A 316 -20.51 -5.39 1.55
CA GLU A 316 -20.33 -4.86 0.19
C GLU A 316 -20.79 -3.40 0.09
N ALA A 317 -20.25 -2.67 -0.89
CA ALA A 317 -20.71 -1.33 -1.25
C ALA A 317 -20.56 -1.08 -2.76
N HIS A 318 -21.48 -0.27 -3.30
CA HIS A 318 -21.47 0.19 -4.69
C HIS A 318 -21.02 1.65 -4.73
N PHE A 319 -20.00 1.95 -5.51
CA PHE A 319 -19.51 3.30 -5.73
C PHE A 319 -19.91 3.79 -7.11
N THR A 320 -20.47 5.00 -7.17
CA THR A 320 -20.73 5.72 -8.42
C THR A 320 -19.94 7.02 -8.40
N PHE A 321 -19.07 7.20 -9.39
CA PHE A 321 -18.21 8.38 -9.53
C PHE A 321 -18.85 9.39 -10.46
N ASP A 322 -18.65 10.68 -10.19
CA ASP A 322 -19.10 11.76 -11.09
C ASP A 322 -18.30 11.75 -12.40
N GLU A 323 -17.03 11.34 -12.35
CA GLU A 323 -16.16 11.12 -13.51
C GLU A 323 -15.67 9.66 -13.54
N ALA A 324 -15.62 9.06 -14.72
CA ALA A 324 -15.17 7.68 -14.85
C ALA A 324 -13.72 7.50 -14.37
N GLN A 325 -13.48 6.49 -13.55
CA GLN A 325 -12.18 6.20 -12.97
C GLN A 325 -11.33 5.35 -13.90
N TRP A 326 -10.07 5.77 -14.08
CA TRP A 326 -9.14 5.11 -14.98
C TRP A 326 -8.57 3.83 -14.37
N ALA A 327 -8.64 2.75 -15.16
CA ALA A 327 -8.02 1.45 -14.87
C ALA A 327 -8.35 0.92 -13.48
N VAL A 328 -9.62 0.96 -13.08
CA VAL A 328 -10.11 0.31 -11.85
C VAL A 328 -9.69 -1.15 -11.86
N THR A 329 -9.02 -1.60 -10.80
CA THR A 329 -8.31 -2.87 -10.78
C THR A 329 -8.84 -3.78 -9.68
N PRO A 330 -9.40 -4.96 -9.99
CA PRO A 330 -9.80 -5.95 -9.00
C PRO A 330 -8.64 -6.37 -8.09
N GLY A 331 -8.92 -6.42 -6.78
CA GLY A 331 -7.92 -6.71 -5.74
C GLY A 331 -7.22 -5.48 -5.15
N GLN A 332 -7.29 -4.32 -5.81
CA GLN A 332 -6.88 -3.03 -5.21
C GLN A 332 -7.95 -2.55 -4.24
N SER A 333 -7.62 -1.56 -3.42
CA SER A 333 -8.62 -0.95 -2.53
C SER A 333 -9.26 0.29 -3.14
N VAL A 334 -10.56 0.48 -2.86
CA VAL A 334 -11.21 1.77 -2.90
C VAL A 334 -11.21 2.34 -1.49
N VAL A 335 -10.68 3.57 -1.31
CA VAL A 335 -10.59 4.23 -0.01
C VAL A 335 -11.35 5.54 -0.05
N MET A 336 -12.25 5.72 0.91
CA MET A 336 -13.21 6.83 0.95
C MET A 336 -12.79 7.92 1.93
N TYR A 337 -13.06 9.17 1.55
CA TYR A 337 -12.68 10.36 2.30
C TYR A 337 -13.84 11.35 2.42
N ASP A 338 -13.91 12.03 3.58
CA ASP A 338 -14.67 13.26 3.79
C ASP A 338 -13.66 14.42 4.02
N GLY A 339 -13.34 15.14 2.96
CA GLY A 339 -12.24 16.09 2.97
C GLY A 339 -10.90 15.43 3.30
N ALA A 340 -10.29 15.80 4.43
CA ALA A 340 -9.05 15.21 4.91
C ALA A 340 -9.25 13.91 5.71
N ILE A 341 -10.47 13.58 6.13
CA ILE A 341 -10.77 12.43 6.99
C ILE A 341 -10.86 11.17 6.13
N CYS A 342 -10.02 10.17 6.41
CA CYS A 342 -10.16 8.83 5.85
C CYS A 342 -11.27 8.09 6.59
N LEU A 343 -12.34 7.69 5.88
CA LEU A 343 -13.50 7.04 6.46
C LEU A 343 -13.36 5.52 6.52
N GLY A 344 -12.54 4.95 5.65
CA GLY A 344 -12.39 3.52 5.47
C GLY A 344 -12.34 3.14 3.99
N GLY A 345 -12.61 1.88 3.69
CA GLY A 345 -12.56 1.39 2.33
C GLY A 345 -12.78 -0.12 2.23
N GLY A 346 -12.70 -0.64 1.01
CA GLY A 346 -12.87 -2.06 0.71
C GLY A 346 -12.04 -2.51 -0.47
N ILE A 347 -12.16 -3.79 -0.82
CA ILE A 347 -11.43 -4.41 -1.93
C ILE A 347 -12.30 -4.34 -3.19
N ILE A 348 -11.77 -3.80 -4.27
CA ILE A 348 -12.43 -3.71 -5.58
C ILE A 348 -12.65 -5.13 -6.13
N ARG A 349 -13.92 -5.43 -6.49
CA ARG A 349 -14.34 -6.70 -7.08
C ARG A 349 -13.88 -6.87 -8.51
#